data_72f9505fb99286856c541ba7d6abc210
#
_entry.id   72f9505fb99286856c541ba7d6abc210
#
_cell.length_a   1.000
_cell.length_b   1.000
_cell.length_c   1.000
_cell.angle_alpha   90.00
_cell.angle_beta   90.00
_cell.angle_gamma   90.00
#
_symmetry.space_group_name_H-M   'P 1'
#
loop_
_entity.id
_entity.type
_entity.pdbx_description
1 polymer ?
#
loop_
_entity_poly.entity_id
_entity_poly.type
_entity_poly.pdbx_seq_one_letter_code
_entity_poly.pdbx_strand_id
1 'polypeptide(L)'
;MEEVALREKPKMIIGGGSAYSREWDYKRMREIADKVGAILMIDMAHPAGLIAAGLLENPVKYAHIVTSTTHKTLRGPRGGVIMMGKDFPNPWGKKTPKGEIKMMSQLLDSAVFPGLEPLPTFQIERRMIGLYFLGP
;
A
#
# COMPACT_ATOMS: atom_id res chain seq x y z
N MET A 1 3.62 17.80 8.96
CA MET A 1 4.11 16.70 8.12
C MET A 1 5.07 17.17 7.04
N GLU A 2 4.71 18.15 6.20
CA GLU A 2 5.53 18.64 5.07
C GLU A 2 6.91 19.12 5.50
N GLU A 3 6.98 20.01 6.50
CA GLU A 3 8.24 20.52 7.02
C GLU A 3 9.22 19.43 7.45
N VAL A 4 8.70 18.42 8.17
CA VAL A 4 9.50 17.28 8.61
C VAL A 4 9.97 16.45 7.40
N ALA A 5 9.07 16.20 6.44
CA ALA A 5 9.41 15.43 5.23
C ALA A 5 10.51 16.13 4.40
N LEU A 6 10.44 17.44 4.26
CA LEU A 6 11.46 18.23 3.55
C LEU A 6 12.82 18.19 4.25
N ARG A 7 12.83 18.21 5.59
CA ARG A 7 14.04 18.13 6.39
C ARG A 7 14.66 16.73 6.36
N GLU A 8 13.86 15.69 6.61
CA GLU A 8 14.35 14.32 6.81
C GLU A 8 14.49 13.53 5.48
N LYS A 9 13.82 13.98 4.41
CA LYS A 9 13.81 13.33 3.07
C LYS A 9 13.63 11.83 3.14
N PRO A 10 12.54 11.34 3.76
CA PRO A 10 12.30 9.91 3.92
C PRO A 10 12.14 9.22 2.56
N LYS A 11 12.51 7.95 2.47
CA LYS A 11 12.24 7.12 1.28
C LYS A 11 10.79 6.67 1.19
N MET A 12 10.10 6.64 2.33
CA MET A 12 8.70 6.25 2.43
C MET A 12 8.00 7.06 3.52
N ILE A 13 6.78 7.48 3.24
CA ILE A 13 5.86 8.09 4.20
C ILE A 13 4.73 7.09 4.43
N ILE A 14 4.49 6.74 5.69
CA ILE A 14 3.43 5.81 6.08
C ILE A 14 2.34 6.59 6.79
N GLY A 15 1.10 6.44 6.34
CA GLY A 15 -0.08 7.00 6.95
C GLY A 15 -1.10 5.92 7.31
N GLY A 16 -2.01 6.26 8.21
CA GLY A 16 -3.06 5.37 8.68
C GLY A 16 -3.30 5.55 10.17
N GLY A 17 -4.39 5.01 10.67
CA GLY A 17 -4.73 5.10 12.09
C GLY A 17 -5.89 4.19 12.47
N SER A 18 -5.88 3.76 13.74
CA SER A 18 -6.91 2.87 14.29
C SER A 18 -8.13 3.60 14.83
N ALA A 19 -7.92 4.76 15.45
CA ALA A 19 -8.96 5.49 16.19
C ALA A 19 -8.97 6.98 15.82
N TYR A 20 -8.77 7.29 14.55
CA TYR A 20 -8.83 8.64 14.03
C TYR A 20 -10.24 8.96 13.54
N SER A 21 -10.89 9.92 14.16
CA SER A 21 -12.31 10.24 13.93
C SER A 21 -12.58 11.16 12.73
N ARG A 22 -11.53 11.57 12.01
CA ARG A 22 -11.64 12.45 10.84
C ARG A 22 -11.09 11.75 9.62
N GLU A 23 -11.39 12.29 8.43
CA GLU A 23 -10.76 11.83 7.20
C GLU A 23 -9.29 12.27 7.11
N TRP A 24 -8.50 11.45 6.44
CA TRP A 24 -7.14 11.77 6.06
C TRP A 24 -7.15 12.49 4.71
N ASP A 25 -6.40 13.57 4.60
CA ASP A 25 -6.18 14.23 3.32
C ASP A 25 -5.10 13.47 2.52
N TYR A 26 -5.51 12.37 1.90
CA TYR A 26 -4.61 11.51 1.12
C TYR A 26 -3.98 12.25 -0.07
N LYS A 27 -4.72 13.18 -0.68
CA LYS A 27 -4.22 14.01 -1.77
C LYS A 27 -3.05 14.88 -1.30
N ARG A 28 -3.23 15.56 -0.17
CA ARG A 28 -2.17 16.38 0.41
C ARG A 28 -0.97 15.56 0.85
N MET A 29 -1.20 14.37 1.41
CA MET A 29 -0.13 13.45 1.77
C MET A 29 0.66 13.01 0.53
N ARG A 30 -0.02 12.74 -0.59
CA ARG A 30 0.63 12.41 -1.86
C ARG A 30 1.48 13.55 -2.40
N GLU A 31 0.97 14.77 -2.41
CA GLU A 31 1.71 15.96 -2.84
C GLU A 31 3.01 16.14 -2.03
N ILE A 32 2.94 15.89 -0.71
CA ILE A 32 4.13 15.97 0.16
C ILE A 32 5.13 14.86 -0.17
N ALA A 33 4.65 13.65 -0.36
CA ALA A 33 5.49 12.50 -0.73
C ALA A 33 6.23 12.76 -2.05
N ASP A 34 5.51 13.27 -3.06
CA ASP A 34 6.08 13.59 -4.37
C ASP A 34 7.16 14.69 -4.27
N LYS A 35 6.96 15.73 -3.43
CA LYS A 35 7.95 16.80 -3.22
C LYS A 35 9.31 16.30 -2.72
N VAL A 36 9.32 15.22 -1.96
CA VAL A 36 10.55 14.64 -1.40
C VAL A 36 11.00 13.36 -2.09
N GLY A 37 10.28 12.92 -3.12
CA GLY A 37 10.56 11.69 -3.85
C GLY A 37 10.30 10.42 -3.02
N ALA A 38 9.39 10.49 -2.05
CA ALA A 38 9.04 9.39 -1.16
C ALA A 38 7.88 8.54 -1.73
N ILE A 39 7.89 7.26 -1.43
CA ILE A 39 6.72 6.39 -1.62
C ILE A 39 5.70 6.72 -0.53
N LEU A 40 4.45 6.99 -0.90
CA LEU A 40 3.35 7.07 0.04
C LEU A 40 2.72 5.69 0.21
N MET A 41 2.72 5.17 1.43
CA MET A 41 2.00 3.96 1.83
C MET A 41 0.90 4.33 2.83
N ILE A 42 -0.32 3.85 2.60
CA ILE A 42 -1.45 4.07 3.52
C ILE A 42 -1.95 2.72 4.02
N ASP A 43 -1.99 2.57 5.34
CA ASP A 43 -2.69 1.46 5.97
C ASP A 43 -4.13 1.87 6.28
N MET A 44 -5.08 1.24 5.58
CA MET A 44 -6.50 1.51 5.75
C MET A 44 -7.24 0.39 6.49
N ALA A 45 -6.54 -0.48 7.20
CA ALA A 45 -7.11 -1.70 7.78
C ALA A 45 -8.34 -1.44 8.66
N HIS A 46 -8.34 -0.38 9.47
CA HIS A 46 -9.47 -0.03 10.33
C HIS A 46 -10.66 0.56 9.56
N PRO A 47 -10.50 1.60 8.72
CA PRO A 47 -11.61 2.21 7.98
C PRO A 47 -12.00 1.46 6.70
N ALA A 48 -11.35 0.34 6.35
CA ALA A 48 -11.50 -0.32 5.05
C ALA A 48 -12.95 -0.65 4.69
N GLY A 49 -13.78 -1.06 5.64
CA GLY A 49 -15.21 -1.32 5.40
C GLY A 49 -16.01 -0.06 5.07
N LEU A 50 -15.69 1.07 5.69
CA LEU A 50 -16.33 2.36 5.41
C LEU A 50 -15.88 2.89 4.03
N ILE A 51 -14.61 2.71 3.68
CA ILE A 51 -14.08 3.05 2.35
C ILE A 51 -14.75 2.19 1.28
N ALA A 52 -14.89 0.89 1.50
CA ALA A 52 -15.56 -0.01 0.57
C ALA A 52 -17.04 0.33 0.38
N ALA A 53 -17.70 0.85 1.41
CA ALA A 53 -19.07 1.34 1.37
C ALA A 53 -19.21 2.74 0.72
N GLY A 54 -18.11 3.38 0.33
CA GLY A 54 -18.11 4.73 -0.25
C GLY A 54 -18.40 5.85 0.75
N LEU A 55 -18.28 5.57 2.05
CA LEU A 55 -18.53 6.56 3.11
C LEU A 55 -17.27 7.38 3.45
N LEU A 56 -16.09 6.91 3.08
CA LEU A 56 -14.82 7.60 3.24
C LEU A 56 -14.05 7.57 1.93
N GLU A 57 -13.13 8.53 1.76
CA GLU A 57 -12.29 8.61 0.58
C GLU A 57 -11.40 7.37 0.42
N ASN A 58 -11.25 6.91 -0.83
CA ASN A 58 -10.43 5.74 -1.14
C ASN A 58 -8.95 6.14 -1.36
N PRO A 59 -8.02 5.73 -0.46
CA PRO A 59 -6.60 6.08 -0.57
C PRO A 59 -5.91 5.48 -1.80
N VAL A 60 -6.46 4.43 -2.43
CA VAL A 60 -5.89 3.78 -3.62
C VAL A 60 -5.75 4.76 -4.79
N LYS A 61 -6.58 5.81 -4.83
CA LYS A 61 -6.50 6.87 -5.85
C LYS A 61 -5.23 7.72 -5.73
N TYR A 62 -4.67 7.82 -4.54
CA TYR A 62 -3.59 8.77 -4.22
C TYR A 62 -2.29 8.08 -3.79
N ALA A 63 -2.39 7.05 -2.95
CA ALA A 63 -1.23 6.36 -2.43
C ALA A 63 -0.54 5.49 -3.50
N HIS A 64 0.76 5.33 -3.36
CA HIS A 64 1.52 4.41 -4.20
C HIS A 64 1.22 2.95 -3.81
N ILE A 65 1.12 2.69 -2.50
CA ILE A 65 0.84 1.37 -1.93
C ILE A 65 -0.23 1.57 -0.84
N VAL A 66 -1.19 0.67 -0.79
CA VAL A 66 -2.20 0.63 0.27
C VAL A 66 -2.20 -0.75 0.89
N THR A 67 -2.20 -0.80 2.21
CA THR A 67 -2.34 -2.06 2.96
C THR A 67 -3.65 -2.10 3.71
N SER A 68 -4.18 -3.30 3.89
CA SER A 68 -5.37 -3.54 4.70
C SER A 68 -5.35 -4.94 5.29
N THR A 69 -6.24 -5.15 6.23
CA THR A 69 -6.61 -6.49 6.72
C THR A 69 -8.04 -6.81 6.29
N THR A 70 -8.34 -8.08 6.13
CA THR A 70 -9.68 -8.53 5.73
C THR A 70 -10.61 -8.77 6.91
N HIS A 71 -10.10 -8.87 8.13
CA HIS A 71 -10.80 -9.33 9.33
C HIS A 71 -11.23 -8.24 10.31
N LYS A 72 -11.11 -6.96 9.94
CA LYS A 72 -11.60 -5.82 10.73
C LYS A 72 -12.97 -5.37 10.20
N THR A 73 -13.11 -4.12 9.80
CA THR A 73 -14.39 -3.60 9.28
C THR A 73 -14.83 -4.24 7.98
N LEU A 74 -13.95 -4.90 7.22
CA LEU A 74 -14.32 -5.73 6.06
C LEU A 74 -15.03 -7.04 6.45
N ARG A 75 -14.95 -7.47 7.72
CA ARG A 75 -15.66 -8.63 8.29
C ARG A 75 -15.36 -9.96 7.61
N GLY A 76 -14.20 -10.10 6.98
CA GLY A 76 -13.75 -11.31 6.32
C GLY A 76 -12.90 -12.22 7.21
N PRO A 77 -12.40 -13.33 6.68
CA PRO A 77 -11.44 -14.19 7.36
C PRO A 77 -10.13 -13.43 7.62
N ARG A 78 -9.32 -13.94 8.55
CA ARG A 78 -8.04 -13.31 8.89
C ARG A 78 -7.07 -13.37 7.71
N GLY A 79 -6.57 -12.20 7.32
CA GLY A 79 -5.64 -12.07 6.20
C GLY A 79 -5.20 -10.62 5.99
N GLY A 80 -4.17 -10.44 5.16
CA GLY A 80 -3.63 -9.16 4.73
C GLY A 80 -3.82 -8.94 3.22
N VAL A 81 -3.94 -7.68 2.82
CA VAL A 81 -4.06 -7.27 1.42
C VAL A 81 -3.10 -6.12 1.14
N ILE A 82 -2.38 -6.20 0.03
CA ILE A 82 -1.61 -5.08 -0.53
C ILE A 82 -2.26 -4.68 -1.85
N MET A 83 -2.52 -3.40 -2.01
CA MET A 83 -3.19 -2.84 -3.18
C MET A 83 -2.36 -1.70 -3.77
N MET A 84 -2.51 -1.51 -5.08
CA MET A 84 -1.93 -0.39 -5.81
C MET A 84 -2.97 0.13 -6.81
N GLY A 85 -3.11 1.44 -6.94
CA GLY A 85 -3.98 2.04 -7.95
C GLY A 85 -3.34 2.00 -9.33
N LYS A 86 -2.03 2.25 -9.39
CA LYS A 86 -1.23 2.23 -10.62
C LYS A 86 0.13 1.65 -10.31
N ASP A 87 0.60 0.73 -11.16
CA ASP A 87 1.95 0.20 -11.05
C ASP A 87 2.98 1.20 -11.56
N PHE A 88 4.20 1.13 -11.05
CA PHE A 88 5.29 2.04 -11.39
C PHE A 88 6.65 1.36 -11.30
N PRO A 89 7.67 1.85 -12.04
CA PRO A 89 9.04 1.35 -11.93
C PRO A 89 9.58 1.54 -10.52
N ASN A 90 10.25 0.53 -9.98
CA ASN A 90 10.82 0.65 -8.63
C ASN A 90 11.90 1.76 -8.58
N PRO A 91 11.89 2.62 -7.56
CA PRO A 91 12.82 3.74 -7.46
C PRO A 91 14.25 3.33 -7.05
N TRP A 92 14.46 2.06 -6.72
CA TRP A 92 15.76 1.54 -6.26
C TRP A 92 16.60 0.94 -7.38
N GLY A 93 16.16 1.04 -8.65
CA GLY A 93 16.88 0.54 -9.83
C GLY A 93 17.04 -0.97 -9.87
N LYS A 94 16.22 -1.73 -9.11
CA LYS A 94 16.25 -3.19 -9.15
C LYS A 94 15.83 -3.71 -10.52
N LYS A 95 16.62 -4.61 -11.10
CA LYS A 95 16.44 -5.13 -12.46
C LYS A 95 16.01 -6.59 -12.47
N THR A 96 15.37 -6.97 -13.57
CA THR A 96 15.12 -8.37 -13.93
C THR A 96 16.43 -9.03 -14.43
N PRO A 97 16.48 -10.37 -14.53
CA PRO A 97 17.63 -11.05 -15.15
C PRO A 97 17.92 -10.59 -16.58
N LYS A 98 16.93 -10.04 -17.30
CA LYS A 98 17.07 -9.48 -18.64
C LYS A 98 17.59 -8.03 -18.65
N GLY A 99 17.85 -7.42 -17.48
CA GLY A 99 18.37 -6.07 -17.36
C GLY A 99 17.32 -4.96 -17.34
N GLU A 100 16.02 -5.28 -17.44
CA GLU A 100 14.91 -4.32 -17.38
C GLU A 100 14.63 -3.92 -15.94
N ILE A 101 14.20 -2.67 -15.70
CA ILE A 101 13.78 -2.23 -14.37
C ILE A 101 12.50 -2.96 -13.95
N LYS A 102 12.54 -3.61 -12.80
CA LYS A 102 11.35 -4.26 -12.22
C LYS A 102 10.29 -3.25 -11.86
N MET A 103 9.04 -3.59 -12.13
CA MET A 103 7.89 -2.84 -11.61
C MET A 103 7.73 -3.06 -10.10
N MET A 104 7.07 -2.13 -9.41
CA MET A 104 6.88 -2.24 -7.96
C MET A 104 6.05 -3.47 -7.59
N SER A 105 5.02 -3.82 -8.38
CA SER A 105 4.24 -5.04 -8.21
C SER A 105 5.11 -6.29 -8.16
N GLN A 106 6.06 -6.41 -9.07
CA GLN A 106 6.99 -7.54 -9.12
C GLN A 106 7.89 -7.64 -7.88
N LEU A 107 8.26 -6.47 -7.30
CA LEU A 107 9.03 -6.46 -6.05
C LEU A 107 8.16 -6.87 -4.87
N LEU A 108 6.92 -6.38 -4.79
CA LEU A 108 5.98 -6.76 -3.74
C LEU A 108 5.66 -8.25 -3.79
N ASP A 109 5.35 -8.79 -4.98
CA ASP A 109 5.10 -10.22 -5.16
C ASP A 109 6.28 -11.06 -4.69
N SER A 110 7.49 -10.71 -5.14
CA SER A 110 8.70 -11.46 -4.76
C SER A 110 9.06 -11.32 -3.28
N ALA A 111 8.67 -10.22 -2.63
CA ALA A 111 8.87 -10.03 -1.19
C ALA A 111 7.88 -10.85 -0.35
N VAL A 112 6.65 -10.99 -0.82
CA VAL A 112 5.61 -11.78 -0.15
C VAL A 112 5.82 -13.28 -0.40
N PHE A 113 6.20 -13.66 -1.63
CA PHE A 113 6.47 -15.04 -2.02
C PHE A 113 7.48 -15.10 -3.19
N PRO A 114 8.58 -15.86 -3.07
CA PRO A 114 9.02 -16.72 -1.95
C PRO A 114 9.86 -16.01 -0.87
N GLY A 115 9.92 -14.68 -0.88
CA GLY A 115 10.83 -13.90 -0.03
C GLY A 115 10.60 -14.03 1.47
N LEU A 116 9.34 -14.20 1.89
CA LEU A 116 9.04 -14.61 3.26
C LEU A 116 8.98 -16.14 3.30
N GLU A 117 9.82 -16.78 4.11
CA GLU A 117 9.72 -18.22 4.31
C GLU A 117 8.29 -18.61 4.69
N PRO A 118 7.74 -19.70 4.10
CA PRO A 118 6.34 -20.04 4.27
C PRO A 118 6.11 -20.51 5.71
N LEU A 119 5.65 -19.63 6.58
CA LEU A 119 4.95 -20.06 7.77
C LEU A 119 3.66 -20.77 7.32
N PRO A 120 3.27 -21.89 7.96
CA PRO A 120 2.11 -22.69 7.56
C PRO A 120 0.81 -21.90 7.42
N THR A 121 0.66 -20.78 8.12
CA THR A 121 -0.44 -19.84 8.06
C THR A 121 -0.48 -19.00 6.77
N PHE A 122 0.64 -18.81 6.08
CA PHE A 122 0.70 -18.01 4.85
C PHE A 122 0.21 -18.75 3.60
N GLN A 123 0.14 -20.06 3.61
CA GLN A 123 -0.39 -20.82 2.45
C GLN A 123 -1.88 -20.55 2.20
N ILE A 124 -2.64 -20.18 3.23
CA ILE A 124 -4.05 -19.79 3.10
C ILE A 124 -4.16 -18.38 2.49
N GLU A 125 -3.24 -17.50 2.81
CA GLU A 125 -3.20 -16.11 2.31
C GLU A 125 -2.80 -16.04 0.83
N ARG A 126 -2.10 -17.02 0.30
CA ARG A 126 -1.69 -17.11 -1.11
C ARG A 126 -2.85 -17.02 -2.11
N ARG A 127 -4.06 -17.41 -1.71
CA ARG A 127 -5.27 -17.29 -2.53
C ARG A 127 -5.95 -15.92 -2.41
N MET A 128 -5.54 -15.09 -1.43
CA MET A 128 -6.13 -13.78 -1.15
C MET A 128 -5.19 -12.62 -1.47
N ILE A 129 -3.94 -12.88 -1.83
CA ILE A 129 -3.06 -11.86 -2.38
C ILE A 129 -3.36 -11.76 -3.88
N GLY A 130 -4.56 -11.32 -4.18
CA GLY A 130 -4.85 -10.74 -5.47
C GLY A 130 -4.37 -9.30 -5.42
N LEU A 131 -3.40 -8.93 -6.25
CA LEU A 131 -3.22 -7.55 -6.64
C LEU A 131 -4.50 -7.14 -7.37
N TYR A 132 -5.47 -6.63 -6.65
CA TYR A 132 -6.65 -6.05 -7.27
C TYR A 132 -6.26 -4.69 -7.83
N PHE A 133 -5.97 -4.63 -9.12
CA PHE A 133 -6.03 -3.39 -9.86
C PHE A 133 -7.50 -2.97 -9.91
N LEU A 134 -7.84 -2.02 -9.05
CA LEU A 134 -9.07 -1.26 -9.27
C LEU A 134 -8.74 -0.26 -10.37
N GLY A 135 -8.97 -0.68 -11.61
CA GLY A 135 -8.96 0.22 -12.75
C GLY A 135 -9.98 1.36 -12.58
N PRO A 136 -9.88 2.43 -13.41
CA PRO A 136 -10.75 3.59 -13.33
C PRO A 136 -12.21 3.24 -13.49
#